data_f7db333ce5f94de139b234f6e284adfb
#
_entry.id   f7db333ce5f94de139b234f6e284adfb
#
_cell.length_a   1.000
_cell.length_b   1.000
_cell.length_c   1.000
_cell.angle_alpha   90.00
_cell.angle_beta   90.00
_cell.angle_gamma   90.00
#
_symmetry.space_group_name_H-M   'P 1'
#
loop_
_entity.id
_entity.type
_entity.pdbx_description
1 polymer ?
#
loop_
_entity_poly.entity_id
_entity_poly.type
_entity_poly.pdbx_seq_one_letter_code
_entity_poly.pdbx_strand_id
1 'polypeptide(L)'
;MAQIESPSLADLFDLDLLEGKITSKLTKARGFVFGANAWAQIRDDIEAVYLSGGPTILERMGFTFGKSLVKTEDRSNTEQAVFFEKLADLFVSAGWGRITLSAGDPTSDQARFSIKNCVFCSEIRGRSRPVCEFMAGVIRGAADELFGGQHKVTEETCAAMKDDSCDFLLERCEPERSFGEALGLF
;
A
#
# COMPACT_ATOMS: atom_id res chain seq x y z
N MET A 1 4.77 29.83 6.89
CA MET A 1 4.58 28.40 6.61
C MET A 1 5.28 27.66 7.73
N ALA A 2 4.54 27.04 8.66
CA ALA A 2 5.13 26.22 9.71
C ALA A 2 5.80 25.01 9.03
N GLN A 3 7.07 24.76 9.32
CA GLN A 3 7.72 23.51 8.96
C GLN A 3 7.03 22.42 9.78
N ILE A 4 6.24 21.57 9.12
CA ILE A 4 5.76 20.34 9.75
C ILE A 4 7.00 19.45 9.81
N GLU A 5 7.59 19.29 10.99
CA GLU A 5 8.65 18.32 11.22
C GLU A 5 8.07 16.93 10.96
N SER A 6 8.71 16.18 10.07
CA SER A 6 8.34 14.79 9.83
C SER A 6 8.58 13.99 11.13
N PRO A 7 7.65 13.11 11.53
CA PRO A 7 7.83 12.29 12.72
C PRO A 7 9.11 11.46 12.62
N SER A 8 9.82 11.34 13.72
CA SER A 8 11.00 10.48 13.80
C SER A 8 10.61 9.01 13.87
N LEU A 9 11.55 8.12 13.58
CA LEU A 9 11.31 6.67 13.73
C LEU A 9 10.85 6.31 15.16
N ALA A 10 11.40 6.99 16.18
CA ALA A 10 11.05 6.78 17.58
C ALA A 10 9.62 7.25 17.94
N ASP A 11 9.03 8.16 17.15
CA ASP A 11 7.66 8.61 17.37
C ASP A 11 6.64 7.56 16.91
N LEU A 12 7.03 6.71 15.95
CA LEU A 12 6.16 5.72 15.33
C LEU A 12 6.42 4.28 15.75
N PHE A 13 7.63 4.00 16.26
CA PHE A 13 8.01 2.65 16.67
C PHE A 13 8.61 2.62 18.08
N ASP A 14 8.23 1.60 18.84
CA ASP A 14 8.92 1.21 20.07
C ASP A 14 10.03 0.22 19.72
N LEU A 15 11.26 0.55 20.10
CA LEU A 15 12.46 -0.24 19.85
C LEU A 15 12.96 -0.84 21.16
N ASP A 16 12.76 -2.13 21.37
CA ASP A 16 13.36 -2.88 22.46
C ASP A 16 14.61 -3.61 21.93
N LEU A 17 15.76 -2.97 22.07
CA LEU A 17 17.02 -3.49 21.55
C LEU A 17 17.54 -4.70 22.37
N LEU A 18 17.11 -4.87 23.62
CA LEU A 18 17.50 -5.99 24.45
C LEU A 18 16.79 -7.28 24.00
N GLU A 19 15.51 -7.16 23.71
CA GLU A 19 14.69 -8.27 23.25
C GLU A 19 14.66 -8.40 21.71
N GLY A 20 15.29 -7.47 20.98
CA GLY A 20 15.27 -7.44 19.51
C GLY A 20 13.85 -7.24 18.95
N LYS A 21 13.06 -6.37 19.57
CA LYS A 21 11.67 -6.12 19.19
C LYS A 21 11.49 -4.73 18.61
N ILE A 22 10.81 -4.65 17.47
CA ILE A 22 10.30 -3.41 16.87
C ILE A 22 8.78 -3.53 16.86
N THR A 23 8.07 -2.57 17.49
CA THR A 23 6.62 -2.59 17.55
C THR A 23 6.08 -1.25 17.03
N SER A 24 5.20 -1.27 16.05
CA SER A 24 4.52 -0.07 15.57
C SER A 24 3.62 0.49 16.66
N LYS A 25 3.77 1.78 16.97
CA LYS A 25 2.87 2.48 17.90
C LYS A 25 1.48 2.66 17.32
N LEU A 26 1.39 2.75 15.99
CA LEU A 26 0.12 2.89 15.26
C LEU A 26 -0.64 1.56 15.25
N THR A 27 -0.06 0.52 14.70
CA THR A 27 -0.77 -0.75 14.47
C THR A 27 -0.61 -1.76 15.60
N LYS A 28 0.21 -1.47 16.62
CA LYS A 28 0.59 -2.41 17.70
C LYS A 28 1.21 -3.72 17.18
N ALA A 29 1.42 -3.81 15.87
CA ALA A 29 2.01 -4.98 15.25
C ALA A 29 3.53 -4.98 15.43
N ARG A 30 4.09 -6.19 15.53
CA ARG A 30 5.52 -6.39 15.53
C ARG A 30 6.06 -6.22 14.11
N GLY A 31 7.12 -5.44 13.96
CA GLY A 31 7.81 -5.19 12.69
C GLY A 31 9.19 -5.83 12.64
N PHE A 32 9.80 -5.76 11.49
CA PHE A 32 11.21 -6.10 11.24
C PHE A 32 11.76 -5.20 10.13
N VAL A 33 13.08 -5.06 10.08
CA VAL A 33 13.77 -4.31 9.03
C VAL A 33 14.05 -5.25 7.86
N PHE A 34 13.76 -4.80 6.65
CA PHE A 34 13.95 -5.56 5.43
C PHE A 34 14.63 -4.68 4.36
N GLY A 35 15.68 -5.19 3.74
CA GLY A 35 16.44 -4.44 2.74
C GLY A 35 15.77 -4.41 1.37
N ALA A 36 15.84 -3.28 0.68
CA ALA A 36 15.27 -3.11 -0.66
C ALA A 36 15.86 -4.07 -1.70
N ASN A 37 17.17 -4.36 -1.61
CA ASN A 37 17.84 -5.33 -2.46
C ASN A 37 17.33 -6.76 -2.25
N ALA A 38 17.08 -7.15 -0.99
CA ALA A 38 16.51 -8.45 -0.68
C ALA A 38 15.07 -8.56 -1.20
N TRP A 39 14.29 -7.45 -1.10
CA TRP A 39 12.96 -7.40 -1.71
C TRP A 39 13.01 -7.63 -3.22
N ALA A 40 13.89 -6.92 -3.93
CA ALA A 40 14.02 -7.07 -5.39
C ALA A 40 14.34 -8.51 -5.77
N GLN A 41 15.24 -9.18 -5.04
CA GLN A 41 15.60 -10.58 -5.28
C GLN A 41 14.41 -11.52 -5.02
N ILE A 42 13.71 -11.39 -3.90
CA ILE A 42 12.52 -12.20 -3.59
C ILE A 42 11.45 -12.04 -4.66
N ARG A 43 11.22 -10.80 -5.12
CA ARG A 43 10.28 -10.55 -6.20
C ARG A 43 10.67 -11.29 -7.48
N ASP A 44 11.94 -11.19 -7.89
CA ASP A 44 12.43 -11.86 -9.09
C ASP A 44 12.37 -13.39 -8.95
N ASP A 45 12.64 -13.94 -7.77
CA ASP A 45 12.49 -15.37 -7.47
C ASP A 45 11.02 -15.82 -7.56
N ILE A 46 10.09 -15.04 -7.05
CA ILE A 46 8.64 -15.31 -7.18
C ILE A 46 8.23 -15.31 -8.65
N GLU A 47 8.67 -14.32 -9.43
CA GLU A 47 8.38 -14.28 -10.88
C GLU A 47 9.00 -15.45 -11.63
N ALA A 48 10.23 -15.84 -11.30
CA ALA A 48 10.91 -16.97 -11.92
C ALA A 48 10.20 -18.31 -11.67
N VAL A 49 9.65 -18.50 -10.46
CA VAL A 49 8.94 -19.73 -10.08
C VAL A 49 7.51 -19.76 -10.62
N TYR A 50 6.79 -18.66 -10.51
CA TYR A 50 5.35 -18.61 -10.80
C TYR A 50 5.01 -17.92 -12.12
N LEU A 51 6.02 -17.45 -12.85
CA LEU A 51 5.86 -16.82 -14.18
C LEU A 51 4.79 -15.70 -14.14
N SER A 52 3.78 -15.79 -14.98
CA SER A 52 2.70 -14.80 -15.04
C SER A 52 1.83 -14.74 -13.77
N GLY A 53 1.91 -15.73 -12.89
CA GLY A 53 1.21 -15.74 -11.59
C GLY A 53 1.95 -14.95 -10.49
N GLY A 54 3.25 -14.69 -10.67
CA GLY A 54 4.07 -13.97 -9.68
C GLY A 54 3.49 -12.62 -9.27
N PRO A 55 3.13 -11.74 -10.23
CA PRO A 55 2.49 -10.45 -9.93
C PRO A 55 1.22 -10.57 -9.08
N THR A 56 0.37 -11.55 -9.37
CA THR A 56 -0.87 -11.80 -8.61
C THR A 56 -0.57 -12.24 -7.17
N ILE A 57 0.47 -13.03 -6.96
CA ILE A 57 0.90 -13.44 -5.62
C ILE A 57 1.38 -12.22 -4.82
N LEU A 58 2.22 -11.38 -5.43
CA LEU A 58 2.73 -10.16 -4.80
C LEU A 58 1.60 -9.19 -4.44
N GLU A 59 0.66 -8.98 -5.36
CA GLU A 59 -0.53 -8.16 -5.09
C GLU A 59 -1.37 -8.74 -3.95
N ARG A 60 -1.58 -10.06 -3.91
CA ARG A 60 -2.35 -10.71 -2.85
C ARG A 60 -1.67 -10.60 -1.48
N MET A 61 -0.34 -10.71 -1.43
CA MET A 61 0.43 -10.47 -0.22
C MET A 61 0.25 -9.02 0.26
N GLY A 62 0.39 -8.06 -0.65
CA GLY A 62 0.14 -6.64 -0.37
C GLY A 62 -1.28 -6.39 0.13
N PHE A 63 -2.29 -6.97 -0.51
CA PHE A 63 -3.69 -6.87 -0.09
C PHE A 63 -3.91 -7.33 1.35
N THR A 64 -3.40 -8.49 1.71
CA THR A 64 -3.49 -9.01 3.07
C THR A 64 -2.79 -8.09 4.07
N PHE A 65 -1.62 -7.57 3.70
CA PHE A 65 -0.88 -6.64 4.52
C PHE A 65 -1.65 -5.32 4.70
N GLY A 66 -2.16 -4.72 3.62
CA GLY A 66 -2.93 -3.47 3.67
C GLY A 66 -4.17 -3.57 4.55
N LYS A 67 -4.90 -4.67 4.47
CA LYS A 67 -6.02 -4.95 5.39
C LYS A 67 -5.56 -5.01 6.84
N SER A 68 -4.42 -5.65 7.12
CA SER A 68 -3.90 -5.77 8.48
C SER A 68 -3.49 -4.44 9.09
N LEU A 69 -2.96 -3.50 8.29
CA LEU A 69 -2.60 -2.16 8.75
C LEU A 69 -3.81 -1.40 9.30
N VAL A 70 -4.97 -1.60 8.69
CA VAL A 70 -6.20 -0.88 9.04
C VAL A 70 -6.97 -1.54 10.18
N LYS A 71 -6.95 -2.88 10.25
CA LYS A 71 -7.70 -3.65 11.26
C LYS A 71 -7.21 -3.48 12.69
N THR A 72 -5.95 -3.14 12.86
CA THR A 72 -5.30 -3.08 14.18
C THR A 72 -5.61 -1.81 14.98
N GLU A 73 -6.34 -0.83 14.40
CA GLU A 73 -6.70 0.40 15.07
C GLU A 73 -8.14 0.42 15.59
N ASP A 74 -8.29 0.98 16.79
CA ASP A 74 -9.59 1.39 17.32
C ASP A 74 -10.06 2.65 16.55
N ARG A 75 -10.88 2.41 15.52
CA ARG A 75 -11.40 3.45 14.61
C ARG A 75 -12.61 4.20 15.18
N SER A 76 -13.05 3.84 16.37
CA SER A 76 -14.30 4.37 16.95
C SER A 76 -14.35 5.90 17.06
N ASN A 77 -13.19 6.59 16.98
CA ASN A 77 -13.07 8.04 17.16
C ASN A 77 -12.14 8.76 16.17
N THR A 78 -11.67 8.10 15.10
CA THR A 78 -10.72 8.72 14.15
C THR A 78 -11.41 8.95 12.80
N GLU A 79 -11.46 10.21 12.33
CA GLU A 79 -11.92 10.52 10.99
C GLU A 79 -11.02 9.85 9.94
N GLN A 80 -11.60 9.37 8.84
CA GLN A 80 -10.90 8.64 7.77
C GLN A 80 -9.70 9.42 7.19
N ALA A 81 -9.86 10.74 7.04
CA ALA A 81 -8.79 11.62 6.56
C ALA A 81 -7.57 11.63 7.50
N VAL A 82 -7.80 11.76 8.81
CA VAL A 82 -6.75 11.74 9.83
C VAL A 82 -6.05 10.38 9.87
N PHE A 83 -6.81 9.30 9.68
CA PHE A 83 -6.24 7.97 9.61
C PHE A 83 -5.32 7.79 8.38
N PHE A 84 -5.75 8.32 7.22
CA PHE A 84 -4.94 8.29 6.00
C PHE A 84 -3.61 9.06 6.16
N GLU A 85 -3.64 10.23 6.79
CA GLU A 85 -2.43 11.00 7.09
C GLU A 85 -1.46 10.20 7.96
N LYS A 86 -1.95 9.57 9.03
CA LYS A 86 -1.11 8.70 9.89
C LYS A 86 -0.52 7.51 9.14
N LEU A 87 -1.25 6.92 8.20
CA LEU A 87 -0.75 5.85 7.34
C LEU A 87 0.35 6.36 6.40
N ALA A 88 0.18 7.54 5.83
CA ALA A 88 1.18 8.17 4.98
C ALA A 88 2.47 8.47 5.77
N ASP A 89 2.37 8.97 6.99
CA ASP A 89 3.49 9.18 7.90
C ASP A 89 4.19 7.86 8.26
N LEU A 90 3.42 6.80 8.49
CA LEU A 90 3.97 5.46 8.75
C LEU A 90 4.79 4.96 7.55
N PHE A 91 4.32 5.17 6.31
CA PHE A 91 5.06 4.76 5.11
C PHE A 91 6.38 5.51 4.98
N VAL A 92 6.37 6.84 5.20
CA VAL A 92 7.60 7.65 5.17
C VAL A 92 8.59 7.15 6.22
N SER A 93 8.14 6.93 7.44
CA SER A 93 9.01 6.56 8.57
C SER A 93 9.48 5.10 8.50
N ALA A 94 8.70 4.24 7.86
CA ALA A 94 9.11 2.86 7.56
C ALA A 94 10.07 2.77 6.35
N GLY A 95 10.36 3.90 5.69
CA GLY A 95 11.24 3.94 4.51
C GLY A 95 10.59 3.39 3.24
N TRP A 96 9.26 3.33 3.17
CA TRP A 96 8.54 2.78 2.01
C TRP A 96 8.41 3.76 0.86
N GLY A 97 8.57 5.04 1.14
CA GLY A 97 8.42 6.16 0.23
C GLY A 97 7.41 7.17 0.74
N ARG A 98 7.30 8.29 0.05
CA ARG A 98 6.34 9.34 0.37
C ARG A 98 5.09 9.17 -0.47
N ILE A 99 4.03 8.66 0.15
CA ILE A 99 2.71 8.56 -0.48
C ILE A 99 1.94 9.87 -0.32
N THR A 100 1.30 10.32 -1.39
CA THR A 100 0.42 11.50 -1.40
C THR A 100 -0.81 11.21 -2.24
N LEU A 101 -1.95 11.76 -1.83
CA LEU A 101 -3.14 11.82 -2.68
C LEU A 101 -2.90 12.90 -3.74
N SER A 102 -2.80 12.49 -5.01
CA SER A 102 -2.48 13.39 -6.14
C SER A 102 -3.73 13.92 -6.83
N ALA A 103 -4.84 13.18 -6.80
CA ALA A 103 -6.13 13.60 -7.35
C ALA A 103 -7.28 12.77 -6.79
N GLY A 104 -8.48 13.35 -6.81
CA GLY A 104 -9.73 12.68 -6.39
C GLY A 104 -9.90 12.65 -4.87
N ASP A 105 -10.86 11.85 -4.43
CA ASP A 105 -11.18 11.60 -3.03
C ASP A 105 -11.27 10.08 -2.84
N PRO A 106 -10.50 9.48 -1.93
CA PRO A 106 -10.52 8.03 -1.72
C PRO A 106 -11.86 7.49 -1.20
N THR A 107 -12.74 8.36 -0.72
CA THR A 107 -14.12 7.99 -0.33
C THR A 107 -15.10 8.01 -1.51
N SER A 108 -14.69 8.58 -2.65
CA SER A 108 -15.43 8.61 -3.90
C SER A 108 -15.14 7.38 -4.77
N ASP A 109 -15.67 7.37 -5.98
CA ASP A 109 -15.50 6.25 -6.90
C ASP A 109 -14.08 6.12 -7.44
N GLN A 110 -13.26 7.18 -7.35
CA GLN A 110 -11.92 7.20 -7.93
C GLN A 110 -10.97 8.14 -7.17
N ALA A 111 -9.74 7.67 -6.94
CA ALA A 111 -8.65 8.47 -6.38
C ALA A 111 -7.31 8.09 -7.02
N ARG A 112 -6.35 9.01 -7.01
CA ARG A 112 -4.97 8.77 -7.46
C ARG A 112 -3.99 9.03 -6.34
N PHE A 113 -3.06 8.10 -6.18
CA PHE A 113 -1.96 8.19 -5.23
C PHE A 113 -0.64 8.22 -5.97
N SER A 114 0.27 9.09 -5.55
CA SER A 114 1.65 9.15 -6.04
C SER A 114 2.61 8.76 -4.92
N ILE A 115 3.59 7.90 -5.23
CA ILE A 115 4.63 7.48 -4.29
C ILE A 115 5.98 7.87 -4.86
N LYS A 116 6.64 8.84 -4.21
CA LYS A 116 8.05 9.19 -4.47
C LYS A 116 8.97 8.32 -3.62
N ASN A 117 10.12 7.97 -4.21
CA ASN A 117 11.13 7.11 -3.57
C ASN A 117 10.55 5.75 -3.12
N CYS A 118 9.72 5.13 -3.95
CA CYS A 118 9.10 3.84 -3.64
C CYS A 118 10.18 2.76 -3.46
N VAL A 119 10.27 2.20 -2.24
CA VAL A 119 11.28 1.18 -1.88
C VAL A 119 11.10 -0.12 -2.66
N PHE A 120 9.86 -0.45 -3.04
CA PHE A 120 9.51 -1.72 -3.69
C PHE A 120 10.02 -1.84 -5.12
N CYS A 121 10.43 -0.73 -5.74
CA CYS A 121 11.07 -0.72 -7.05
C CYS A 121 12.43 0.02 -7.07
N SER A 122 12.94 0.46 -5.91
CA SER A 122 14.16 1.27 -5.83
C SER A 122 15.40 0.57 -6.42
N GLU A 123 15.48 -0.75 -6.29
CA GLU A 123 16.58 -1.58 -6.81
C GLU A 123 16.26 -2.23 -8.17
N ILE A 124 15.10 -1.91 -8.76
CA ILE A 124 14.64 -2.50 -10.02
C ILE A 124 14.73 -1.44 -11.12
N ARG A 125 15.33 -1.79 -12.26
CA ARG A 125 15.50 -0.86 -13.39
C ARG A 125 15.22 -1.55 -14.73
N GLY A 126 14.87 -0.71 -15.73
CA GLY A 126 14.75 -1.16 -17.11
C GLY A 126 13.60 -2.11 -17.37
N ARG A 127 12.55 -2.03 -16.56
CA ARG A 127 11.33 -2.82 -16.79
C ARG A 127 10.47 -2.16 -17.87
N SER A 128 9.75 -2.97 -18.62
CA SER A 128 8.80 -2.53 -19.65
C SER A 128 7.37 -2.39 -19.13
N ARG A 129 7.13 -2.75 -17.87
CA ARG A 129 5.84 -2.65 -17.19
C ARG A 129 6.05 -2.24 -15.73
N PRO A 130 5.02 -1.70 -15.06
CA PRO A 130 5.02 -1.45 -13.63
C PRO A 130 5.34 -2.72 -12.82
N VAL A 131 5.95 -2.55 -11.64
CA VAL A 131 6.45 -3.66 -10.82
C VAL A 131 6.13 -3.52 -9.32
N CYS A 132 5.27 -2.57 -8.95
CA CYS A 132 4.91 -2.37 -7.54
C CYS A 132 3.58 -3.06 -7.18
N GLU A 133 3.37 -4.28 -7.68
CA GLU A 133 2.15 -5.06 -7.46
C GLU A 133 1.83 -5.22 -5.95
N PHE A 134 2.86 -5.41 -5.13
CA PHE A 134 2.69 -5.48 -3.69
C PHE A 134 2.08 -4.18 -3.14
N MET A 135 2.60 -3.02 -3.57
CA MET A 135 2.07 -1.72 -3.13
C MET A 135 0.65 -1.49 -3.64
N ALA A 136 0.35 -1.87 -4.89
CA ALA A 136 -1.02 -1.85 -5.40
C ALA A 136 -1.96 -2.67 -4.52
N GLY A 137 -1.52 -3.86 -4.10
CA GLY A 137 -2.23 -4.69 -3.14
C GLY A 137 -2.42 -4.01 -1.78
N VAL A 138 -1.39 -3.36 -1.24
CA VAL A 138 -1.46 -2.62 0.04
C VAL A 138 -2.51 -1.53 -0.03
N ILE A 139 -2.49 -0.70 -1.07
CA ILE A 139 -3.48 0.38 -1.27
C ILE A 139 -4.89 -0.22 -1.38
N ARG A 140 -5.08 -1.26 -2.17
CA ARG A 140 -6.37 -1.93 -2.33
C ARG A 140 -6.88 -2.49 -1.01
N GLY A 141 -6.05 -3.25 -0.29
CA GLY A 141 -6.45 -3.86 0.98
C GLY A 141 -6.79 -2.84 2.05
N ALA A 142 -6.05 -1.74 2.13
CA ALA A 142 -6.36 -0.62 3.00
C ALA A 142 -7.67 0.07 2.62
N ALA A 143 -7.89 0.32 1.31
CA ALA A 143 -9.12 0.96 0.83
C ALA A 143 -10.36 0.10 1.10
N ASP A 144 -10.32 -1.21 0.80
CA ASP A 144 -11.43 -2.14 1.07
C ASP A 144 -11.81 -2.14 2.56
N GLU A 145 -10.82 -2.04 3.44
CA GLU A 145 -11.04 -2.06 4.88
C GLU A 145 -11.49 -0.70 5.42
N LEU A 146 -10.97 0.42 4.86
CA LEU A 146 -11.29 1.78 5.31
C LEU A 146 -12.65 2.26 4.82
N PHE A 147 -12.90 2.09 3.53
CA PHE A 147 -14.05 2.69 2.85
C PHE A 147 -15.19 1.70 2.63
N GLY A 148 -14.92 0.41 2.87
CA GLY A 148 -15.86 -0.68 2.58
C GLY A 148 -16.02 -0.91 1.08
N GLY A 149 -16.59 -2.06 0.71
CA GLY A 149 -16.75 -2.45 -0.70
C GLY A 149 -15.50 -3.10 -1.27
N GLN A 150 -15.44 -3.17 -2.59
CA GLN A 150 -14.31 -3.71 -3.33
C GLN A 150 -13.70 -2.62 -4.19
N HIS A 151 -12.37 -2.59 -4.23
CA HIS A 151 -11.63 -1.65 -5.05
C HIS A 151 -10.67 -2.39 -6.00
N LYS A 152 -10.37 -1.74 -7.10
CA LYS A 152 -9.29 -2.09 -8.01
C LYS A 152 -8.20 -1.04 -7.91
N VAL A 153 -6.94 -1.46 -7.94
CA VAL A 153 -5.79 -0.56 -8.01
C VAL A 153 -4.98 -0.90 -9.24
N THR A 154 -4.68 0.12 -10.04
CA THR A 154 -3.86 0.01 -11.24
C THR A 154 -2.64 0.91 -11.07
N GLU A 155 -1.43 0.38 -11.18
CA GLU A 155 -0.21 1.16 -11.27
C GLU A 155 -0.09 1.72 -12.69
N GLU A 156 -0.16 3.07 -12.84
CA GLU A 156 -0.13 3.76 -14.14
C GLU A 156 1.30 4.11 -14.56
N THR A 157 2.15 4.53 -13.60
CA THR A 157 3.58 4.83 -13.82
C THR A 157 4.42 4.14 -12.76
N CYS A 158 5.70 3.89 -13.06
CA CYS A 158 6.61 3.22 -12.12
C CYS A 158 8.05 3.69 -12.28
N ALA A 159 8.72 4.02 -11.18
CA ALA A 159 10.12 4.44 -11.20
C ALA A 159 11.08 3.37 -11.77
N ALA A 160 10.71 2.09 -11.76
CA ALA A 160 11.46 1.03 -12.46
C ALA A 160 11.44 1.19 -13.99
N MET A 161 10.44 1.91 -14.53
CA MET A 161 10.30 2.26 -15.96
C MET A 161 10.95 3.62 -16.31
N LYS A 162 11.62 4.27 -15.37
CA LYS A 162 12.24 5.60 -15.45
C LYS A 162 11.28 6.78 -15.24
N ASP A 163 10.10 6.54 -14.69
CA ASP A 163 9.20 7.60 -14.25
C ASP A 163 9.71 8.23 -12.93
N ASP A 164 9.26 9.44 -12.62
CA ASP A 164 9.68 10.18 -11.42
C ASP A 164 9.01 9.66 -10.13
N SER A 165 7.89 8.98 -10.28
CA SER A 165 7.08 8.41 -9.20
C SER A 165 6.39 7.12 -9.63
N CYS A 166 5.85 6.39 -8.65
CA CYS A 166 4.92 5.31 -8.89
C CYS A 166 3.51 5.85 -8.61
N ASP A 167 2.68 5.91 -9.65
CA ASP A 167 1.34 6.47 -9.56
C ASP A 167 0.30 5.35 -9.67
N PHE A 168 -0.68 5.40 -8.78
CA PHE A 168 -1.70 4.38 -8.63
C PHE A 168 -3.09 4.99 -8.76
N LEU A 169 -3.92 4.39 -9.60
CA LEU A 169 -5.32 4.68 -9.72
C LEU A 169 -6.11 3.68 -8.85
N LEU A 170 -6.83 4.19 -7.87
CA LEU A 170 -7.82 3.47 -7.08
C LEU A 170 -9.20 3.70 -7.68
N GLU A 171 -9.94 2.65 -7.94
CA GLU A 171 -11.29 2.67 -8.47
C GLU A 171 -12.19 1.80 -7.61
N ARG A 172 -13.37 2.32 -7.24
CA ARG A 172 -14.39 1.51 -6.58
C ARG A 172 -15.02 0.56 -7.61
N CYS A 173 -15.05 -0.72 -7.30
CA CYS A 173 -15.75 -1.70 -8.11
C CYS A 173 -17.24 -1.66 -7.79
N GLU A 174 -18.10 -1.59 -8.81
CA GLU A 174 -19.51 -1.87 -8.61
C GLU A 174 -19.66 -3.32 -8.11
N PRO A 175 -20.57 -3.59 -7.15
CA PRO A 175 -20.86 -4.97 -6.79
C PRO A 175 -21.31 -5.72 -8.04
N GLU A 176 -20.70 -6.87 -8.33
CA GLU A 176 -21.17 -7.71 -9.41
C GLU A 176 -22.67 -7.98 -9.18
N ARG A 177 -23.52 -7.59 -10.14
CA ARG A 177 -24.93 -7.93 -10.08
C ARG A 177 -25.02 -9.44 -9.99
N SER A 178 -25.78 -9.93 -9.04
CA SER A 178 -26.01 -11.37 -8.94
C SER A 178 -26.56 -11.88 -10.27
N PHE A 179 -26.22 -13.11 -10.63
CA PHE A 179 -26.70 -13.69 -11.90
C PHE A 179 -28.23 -13.63 -12.02
N GLY A 180 -28.96 -13.67 -10.89
CA GLY A 180 -30.40 -13.50 -10.84
C GLY A 180 -30.88 -12.10 -11.16
N GLU A 181 -30.19 -11.04 -10.66
CA GLU A 181 -30.49 -9.64 -10.98
C GLU A 181 -30.14 -9.30 -12.43
N ALA A 182 -29.04 -9.88 -12.97
CA ALA A 182 -28.67 -9.70 -14.38
C ALA A 182 -29.70 -10.30 -15.35
N LEU A 183 -30.46 -11.31 -14.93
CA LEU A 183 -31.51 -11.93 -15.70
C LEU A 183 -32.91 -11.36 -15.42
N GLY A 184 -33.05 -10.38 -14.54
CA GLY A 184 -34.33 -9.76 -14.19
C GLY A 184 -35.33 -10.77 -13.56
N LEU A 185 -34.78 -11.75 -12.79
CA LEU A 185 -35.58 -12.83 -12.20
C LEU A 185 -36.08 -12.50 -10.77
N PHE A 186 -35.80 -11.28 -10.22
CA PHE A 186 -36.30 -10.77 -8.94
C PHE A 186 -36.57 -9.28 -8.99
#